data_d7f1a77d87c31618a10c43cfb995196a
#
_entry.id   d7f1a77d87c31618a10c43cfb995196a
#
_cell.length_a   1.000
_cell.length_b   1.000
_cell.length_c   1.000
_cell.angle_alpha   90.00
_cell.angle_beta   90.00
_cell.angle_gamma   90.00
#
_symmetry.space_group_name_H-M   'P 1'
#
loop_
_entity.id
_entity.type
_entity.pdbx_description
1 polymer ?
#
loop_
_entity_poly.entity_id
_entity_poly.type
_entity_poly.pdbx_seq_one_letter_code
_entity_poly.pdbx_strand_id
1 'polypeptide(L)'
;MGDAAVEVAKKLNIIMTKLYEKISDVEFMVMGIGDLAYDDYPIQASQFESDIRIAEQLDKIYFEFGGGGNSYESYTSAWYFGSRHTKLDCLDRGRKGIIITMGDEELNPYLPLNGSSCGLSKATGDNLQADIETKDLYEEVSEKFNVYHLNVEHGYRRMHESIERSFKMYLDDNHFKTVNMDNIADTIVDIIVSEAENNTTVSNVSANNEEITW
;
A
#
# COMPACT_ATOMS: atom_id res chain seq x y z
N MET A 1 -10.21 -1.04 -12.48
CA MET A 1 -9.68 0.12 -11.70
C MET A 1 -9.39 1.39 -12.52
N GLY A 2 -8.98 1.38 -13.78
CA GLY A 2 -8.45 2.53 -14.51
C GLY A 2 -9.06 3.91 -14.18
N ASP A 3 -10.35 4.13 -14.47
CA ASP A 3 -11.01 5.41 -14.17
C ASP A 3 -11.09 5.68 -12.67
N ALA A 4 -11.27 4.64 -11.84
CA ALA A 4 -11.31 4.76 -10.39
C ALA A 4 -9.94 5.15 -9.81
N ALA A 5 -8.84 4.62 -10.35
CA ALA A 5 -7.50 5.00 -9.93
C ALA A 5 -7.21 6.48 -10.21
N VAL A 6 -7.62 6.98 -11.39
CA VAL A 6 -7.53 8.42 -11.72
C VAL A 6 -8.37 9.27 -10.79
N GLU A 7 -9.54 8.80 -10.38
CA GLU A 7 -10.41 9.52 -9.46
C GLU A 7 -9.83 9.54 -8.03
N VAL A 8 -9.29 8.43 -7.55
CA VAL A 8 -8.56 8.37 -6.27
C VAL A 8 -7.36 9.32 -6.27
N ALA A 9 -6.61 9.34 -7.36
CA ALA A 9 -5.48 10.25 -7.53
C ALA A 9 -5.87 11.73 -7.31
N LYS A 10 -7.01 12.13 -7.84
CA LYS A 10 -7.54 13.50 -7.63
C LYS A 10 -7.89 13.81 -6.17
N LYS A 11 -8.13 12.79 -5.34
CA LYS A 11 -8.42 12.96 -3.92
C LYS A 11 -7.18 13.11 -3.05
N LEU A 12 -5.98 12.86 -3.60
CA LEU A 12 -4.73 12.94 -2.83
C LEU A 12 -4.55 14.31 -2.15
N ASN A 13 -4.85 15.41 -2.85
CA ASN A 13 -4.78 16.75 -2.27
C ASN A 13 -5.71 16.92 -1.06
N ILE A 14 -6.89 16.32 -1.09
CA ILE A 14 -7.86 16.34 0.02
C ILE A 14 -7.31 15.55 1.19
N ILE A 15 -6.76 14.35 0.92
CA ILE A 15 -6.14 13.49 1.92
C ILE A 15 -4.99 14.23 2.61
N MET A 16 -4.08 14.80 1.84
CA MET A 16 -2.93 15.53 2.37
C MET A 16 -3.35 16.72 3.22
N THR A 17 -4.30 17.53 2.75
CA THR A 17 -4.80 18.69 3.51
C THR A 17 -5.34 18.25 4.87
N LYS A 18 -6.19 17.21 4.90
CA LYS A 18 -6.76 16.68 6.14
C LYS A 18 -5.71 16.08 7.08
N LEU A 19 -4.68 15.46 6.53
CA LEU A 19 -3.61 14.85 7.34
C LEU A 19 -2.70 15.92 7.95
N TYR A 20 -2.30 16.94 7.20
CA TYR A 20 -1.46 18.03 7.74
C TYR A 20 -2.13 18.86 8.83
N GLU A 21 -3.47 18.86 8.87
CA GLU A 21 -4.20 19.44 10.01
C GLU A 21 -4.08 18.63 11.30
N LYS A 22 -3.80 17.31 11.17
CA LYS A 22 -3.81 16.35 12.29
C LYS A 22 -2.44 15.81 12.66
N ILE A 23 -1.52 15.70 11.70
CA ILE A 23 -0.20 15.10 11.86
C ILE A 23 0.86 16.04 11.29
N SER A 24 1.89 16.36 12.08
CA SER A 24 2.93 17.33 11.72
C SER A 24 4.14 16.74 10.97
N ASP A 25 4.32 15.42 11.00
CA ASP A 25 5.52 14.76 10.47
C ASP A 25 5.07 13.51 9.69
N VAL A 26 4.73 13.71 8.41
CA VAL A 26 4.28 12.65 7.52
C VAL A 26 4.89 12.83 6.13
N GLU A 27 5.40 11.73 5.57
CA GLU A 27 5.87 11.65 4.19
C GLU A 27 5.07 10.58 3.44
N PHE A 28 4.78 10.85 2.18
CA PHE A 28 4.04 9.99 1.30
C PHE A 28 4.88 9.53 0.12
N MET A 29 4.70 8.29 -0.26
CA MET A 29 5.07 7.74 -1.54
C MET A 29 3.81 7.19 -2.21
N VAL A 30 3.62 7.47 -3.48
CA VAL A 30 2.54 6.89 -4.29
C VAL A 30 3.12 5.88 -5.27
N MET A 31 2.37 4.79 -5.47
CA MET A 31 2.76 3.73 -6.38
C MET A 31 1.60 3.40 -7.33
N GLY A 32 1.91 3.31 -8.62
CA GLY A 32 1.08 2.62 -9.59
C GLY A 32 1.45 1.13 -9.58
N ILE A 33 0.47 0.28 -9.31
CA ILE A 33 0.62 -1.17 -9.34
C ILE A 33 -0.27 -1.73 -10.43
N GLY A 34 0.32 -2.57 -11.28
CA GLY A 34 -0.33 -3.37 -12.30
C GLY A 34 0.02 -4.85 -12.14
N ASP A 35 -0.38 -5.66 -13.12
CA ASP A 35 -0.11 -7.08 -13.10
C ASP A 35 1.29 -7.41 -13.64
N LEU A 36 2.17 -7.88 -12.78
CA LEU A 36 3.53 -8.31 -13.14
C LEU A 36 3.57 -9.39 -14.22
N ALA A 37 2.51 -10.17 -14.34
CA ALA A 37 2.45 -11.23 -15.34
C ALA A 37 2.17 -10.68 -16.76
N TYR A 38 1.48 -9.54 -16.90
CA TYR A 38 0.94 -9.08 -18.18
C TYR A 38 1.33 -7.66 -18.55
N ASP A 39 1.44 -6.74 -17.59
CA ASP A 39 1.65 -5.32 -17.86
C ASP A 39 3.11 -4.98 -18.21
N ASP A 40 3.29 -3.90 -18.99
CA ASP A 40 4.61 -3.42 -19.38
C ASP A 40 5.28 -2.59 -18.29
N TYR A 41 4.50 -1.85 -17.46
CA TYR A 41 4.97 -0.97 -16.39
C TYR A 41 4.27 -1.29 -15.06
N PRO A 42 4.37 -2.53 -14.55
CA PRO A 42 3.57 -2.99 -13.42
C PRO A 42 3.97 -2.40 -12.07
N ILE A 43 5.14 -1.75 -11.97
CA ILE A 43 5.58 -1.07 -10.76
C ILE A 43 6.10 0.31 -11.13
N GLN A 44 5.45 1.34 -10.63
CA GLN A 44 5.86 2.72 -10.78
C GLN A 44 5.81 3.38 -9.40
N ALA A 45 6.92 3.89 -8.90
CA ALA A 45 7.02 4.46 -7.57
C ALA A 45 7.49 5.92 -7.64
N SER A 46 6.84 6.79 -6.89
CA SER A 46 7.34 8.13 -6.63
C SER A 46 8.49 8.10 -5.64
N GLN A 47 9.06 9.26 -5.34
CA GLN A 47 9.86 9.44 -4.13
C GLN A 47 8.95 9.75 -2.95
N PHE A 48 9.50 9.67 -1.72
CA PHE A 48 8.82 10.20 -0.55
C PHE A 48 8.82 11.72 -0.59
N GLU A 49 7.66 12.31 -0.34
CA GLU A 49 7.45 13.74 -0.30
C GLU A 49 6.55 14.12 0.87
N SER A 50 6.86 15.24 1.50
CA SER A 50 6.06 15.82 2.58
C SER A 50 5.19 17.01 2.14
N ASP A 51 5.09 17.30 0.85
CA ASP A 51 4.38 18.46 0.31
C ASP A 51 3.69 18.15 -1.04
N ILE A 52 3.23 19.21 -1.71
CA ILE A 52 2.46 19.10 -2.97
C ILE A 52 3.22 18.40 -4.10
N ARG A 53 4.53 18.25 -4.03
CA ARG A 53 5.32 17.54 -5.06
C ARG A 53 4.87 16.09 -5.25
N ILE A 54 4.25 15.47 -4.23
CA ILE A 54 3.67 14.13 -4.38
C ILE A 54 2.57 14.10 -5.44
N ALA A 55 1.76 15.16 -5.56
CA ALA A 55 0.74 15.27 -6.59
C ALA A 55 1.36 15.40 -7.99
N GLU A 56 2.46 16.15 -8.12
CA GLU A 56 3.19 16.28 -9.38
C GLU A 56 3.85 14.96 -9.81
N GLN A 57 4.25 14.11 -8.87
CA GLN A 57 4.78 12.79 -9.16
C GLN A 57 3.67 11.81 -9.53
N LEU A 58 2.51 11.91 -8.89
CA LEU A 58 1.33 11.10 -9.21
C LEU A 58 0.86 11.34 -10.65
N ASP A 59 0.90 12.59 -11.14
CA ASP A 59 0.56 12.93 -12.53
C ASP A 59 1.48 12.26 -13.56
N LYS A 60 2.62 11.74 -13.16
CA LYS A 60 3.57 11.03 -14.02
C LYS A 60 3.35 9.52 -14.04
N ILE A 61 2.51 8.99 -13.17
CA ILE A 61 2.17 7.57 -13.19
C ILE A 61 1.34 7.29 -14.43
N TYR A 62 1.85 6.38 -15.23
CA TYR A 62 1.16 5.91 -16.43
C TYR A 62 0.18 4.80 -16.04
N PHE A 63 -1.10 5.04 -16.29
CA PHE A 63 -2.14 4.03 -16.07
C PHE A 63 -2.26 3.16 -17.32
N GLU A 64 -1.87 1.90 -17.21
CA GLU A 64 -2.20 0.90 -18.24
C GLU A 64 -3.66 0.53 -18.12
N PHE A 65 -4.40 0.72 -19.22
CA PHE A 65 -5.79 0.31 -19.31
C PHE A 65 -5.85 -1.00 -20.08
N GLY A 66 -6.55 -1.97 -19.54
CA GLY A 66 -6.71 -3.29 -20.13
C GLY A 66 -6.83 -4.32 -19.01
N GLY A 67 -7.28 -5.50 -19.32
CA GLY A 67 -7.32 -6.61 -18.36
C GLY A 67 -6.19 -7.59 -18.65
N GLY A 68 -5.55 -8.09 -17.62
CA GLY A 68 -4.69 -9.27 -17.72
C GLY A 68 -5.51 -10.54 -18.00
N GLY A 69 -4.84 -11.64 -18.22
CA GLY A 69 -5.47 -12.95 -18.43
C GLY A 69 -5.86 -13.67 -17.16
N ASN A 70 -5.78 -13.01 -15.99
CA ASN A 70 -6.07 -13.58 -14.67
C ASN A 70 -7.06 -12.69 -13.89
N SER A 71 -7.37 -13.08 -12.65
CA SER A 71 -8.27 -12.34 -11.74
C SER A 71 -7.52 -11.67 -10.60
N TYR A 72 -6.22 -11.43 -10.75
CA TYR A 72 -5.35 -10.91 -9.72
C TYR A 72 -4.69 -9.61 -10.15
N GLU A 73 -4.46 -8.73 -9.18
CA GLU A 73 -3.49 -7.65 -9.32
C GLU A 73 -2.29 -7.90 -8.43
N SER A 74 -1.12 -7.46 -8.87
CA SER A 74 0.12 -7.68 -8.14
C SER A 74 0.28 -6.70 -6.96
N TYR A 75 -0.73 -6.59 -6.08
CA TYR A 75 -0.72 -5.68 -4.91
C TYR A 75 0.49 -5.91 -4.00
N THR A 76 0.96 -7.15 -3.91
CA THR A 76 2.14 -7.47 -3.10
C THR A 76 3.44 -6.87 -3.66
N SER A 77 3.42 -6.29 -4.87
CA SER A 77 4.54 -5.48 -5.38
C SER A 77 4.79 -4.25 -4.49
N ALA A 78 3.74 -3.65 -3.91
CA ALA A 78 3.90 -2.57 -2.94
C ALA A 78 4.58 -3.07 -1.64
N TRP A 79 4.27 -4.29 -1.21
CA TRP A 79 4.92 -4.91 -0.04
C TRP A 79 6.41 -5.18 -0.30
N TYR A 80 6.71 -5.77 -1.48
CA TYR A 80 8.07 -6.02 -1.92
C TYR A 80 8.88 -4.73 -2.00
N PHE A 81 8.37 -3.74 -2.70
CA PHE A 81 9.05 -2.47 -2.88
C PHE A 81 9.24 -1.74 -1.54
N GLY A 82 8.22 -1.69 -0.72
CA GLY A 82 8.29 -1.14 0.63
C GLY A 82 9.36 -1.81 1.48
N SER A 83 9.40 -3.16 1.49
CA SER A 83 10.35 -3.91 2.32
C SER A 83 11.79 -3.76 1.86
N ARG A 84 12.04 -3.74 0.55
CA ARG A 84 13.39 -3.90 0.00
C ARG A 84 13.96 -2.65 -0.65
N HIS A 85 13.11 -1.73 -1.11
CA HIS A 85 13.52 -0.54 -1.86
C HIS A 85 13.25 0.77 -1.12
N THR A 86 12.74 0.74 0.12
CA THR A 86 12.55 1.94 0.92
C THR A 86 13.42 1.92 2.18
N LYS A 87 13.78 3.12 2.63
CA LYS A 87 14.40 3.33 3.92
C LYS A 87 13.50 4.23 4.76
N LEU A 88 13.07 3.73 5.90
CA LEU A 88 12.17 4.42 6.81
C LEU A 88 12.91 4.85 8.05
N ASP A 89 12.95 6.13 8.33
CA ASP A 89 13.53 6.69 9.56
C ASP A 89 12.62 6.48 10.79
N CYS A 90 11.33 6.26 10.57
CA CYS A 90 10.39 5.94 11.64
C CYS A 90 10.72 4.63 12.36
N LEU A 91 11.41 3.68 11.71
CA LEU A 91 11.84 2.43 12.32
C LEU A 91 12.88 2.66 13.41
N ASP A 92 13.76 3.66 13.25
CA ASP A 92 14.74 4.04 14.27
C ASP A 92 14.06 4.60 15.53
N ARG A 93 12.80 5.04 15.41
CA ARG A 93 11.94 5.51 16.51
C ARG A 93 10.97 4.43 17.01
N GLY A 94 11.16 3.18 16.60
CA GLY A 94 10.31 2.04 16.97
C GLY A 94 8.90 2.08 16.38
N ARG A 95 8.71 2.78 15.26
CA ARG A 95 7.41 2.93 14.58
C ARG A 95 7.47 2.25 13.22
N LYS A 96 6.37 1.60 12.83
CA LYS A 96 6.23 1.04 11.49
C LYS A 96 5.70 2.08 10.51
N GLY A 97 6.08 1.91 9.24
CA GLY A 97 5.43 2.60 8.14
C GLY A 97 4.02 2.05 7.90
N ILE A 98 3.29 2.65 6.99
CA ILE A 98 1.95 2.23 6.60
C ILE A 98 1.94 2.00 5.10
N ILE A 99 1.44 0.84 4.65
CA ILE A 99 1.12 0.58 3.25
C ILE A 99 -0.39 0.44 3.13
N ILE A 100 -0.99 1.23 2.24
CA ILE A 100 -2.41 1.14 1.90
C ILE A 100 -2.50 0.81 0.41
N THR A 101 -2.89 -0.41 0.08
CA THR A 101 -3.22 -0.80 -1.29
C THR A 101 -4.71 -0.57 -1.55
N MET A 102 -5.05 -0.25 -2.81
CA MET A 102 -6.44 0.03 -3.21
C MET A 102 -6.73 -0.67 -4.54
N GLY A 103 -7.84 -1.37 -4.62
CA GLY A 103 -8.22 -2.05 -5.85
C GLY A 103 -9.53 -2.82 -5.76
N ASP A 104 -9.86 -3.54 -6.81
CA ASP A 104 -11.09 -4.29 -7.01
C ASP A 104 -10.85 -5.72 -7.56
N GLU A 105 -9.60 -6.19 -7.46
CA GLU A 105 -9.17 -7.54 -7.86
C GLU A 105 -8.67 -8.35 -6.66
N GLU A 106 -8.53 -9.67 -6.84
CA GLU A 106 -8.00 -10.56 -5.81
C GLU A 106 -6.51 -10.32 -5.53
N LEU A 107 -6.07 -10.64 -4.33
CA LEU A 107 -4.66 -10.63 -3.97
C LEU A 107 -3.93 -11.73 -4.73
N ASN A 108 -2.85 -11.37 -5.40
CA ASN A 108 -1.98 -12.32 -6.08
C ASN A 108 -1.38 -13.34 -5.09
N PRO A 109 -1.33 -14.65 -5.46
CA PRO A 109 -0.77 -15.67 -4.58
C PRO A 109 0.76 -15.64 -4.49
N TYR A 110 1.42 -15.07 -5.47
CA TYR A 110 2.87 -14.87 -5.54
C TYR A 110 3.22 -13.70 -6.48
N LEU A 111 4.45 -13.20 -6.41
CA LEU A 111 5.02 -12.29 -7.39
C LEU A 111 5.84 -13.09 -8.40
N PRO A 112 5.47 -13.08 -9.68
CA PRO A 112 6.20 -13.84 -10.70
C PRO A 112 7.57 -13.21 -10.98
N LEU A 113 8.62 -14.04 -10.95
CA LEU A 113 9.97 -13.64 -11.34
C LEU A 113 10.00 -13.09 -12.76
N ASN A 114 9.27 -13.77 -13.68
CA ASN A 114 9.15 -13.42 -15.09
C ASN A 114 7.68 -13.32 -15.47
N GLY A 115 7.33 -12.28 -16.21
CA GLY A 115 6.00 -12.10 -16.81
C GLY A 115 6.06 -12.20 -18.34
N SER A 116 4.93 -12.11 -19.00
CA SER A 116 4.86 -12.05 -20.47
C SER A 116 5.51 -10.79 -21.04
N SER A 117 5.36 -9.66 -20.36
CA SER A 117 5.96 -8.38 -20.73
C SER A 117 7.07 -7.95 -19.76
N CYS A 118 6.87 -8.11 -18.47
CA CYS A 118 7.78 -7.59 -17.46
C CYS A 118 8.22 -8.67 -16.45
N GLY A 119 7.48 -8.90 -15.39
CA GLY A 119 7.90 -9.71 -14.25
C GLY A 119 8.72 -8.92 -13.23
N LEU A 120 8.86 -9.48 -12.02
CA LEU A 120 9.45 -8.78 -10.88
C LEU A 120 10.91 -8.38 -11.09
N SER A 121 11.74 -9.29 -11.59
CA SER A 121 13.16 -9.03 -11.84
C SER A 121 13.39 -7.87 -12.80
N LYS A 122 12.60 -7.81 -13.88
CA LYS A 122 12.70 -6.73 -14.87
C LYS A 122 12.15 -5.41 -14.32
N ALA A 123 11.06 -5.47 -13.57
CA ALA A 123 10.42 -4.29 -13.00
C ALA A 123 11.29 -3.58 -11.96
N THR A 124 12.03 -4.34 -11.16
CA THR A 124 12.85 -3.81 -10.05
C THR A 124 14.34 -3.74 -10.35
N GLY A 125 14.82 -4.53 -11.30
CA GLY A 125 16.25 -4.71 -11.56
C GLY A 125 16.94 -5.67 -10.59
N ASP A 126 16.20 -6.32 -9.70
CA ASP A 126 16.76 -7.22 -8.70
C ASP A 126 17.14 -8.58 -9.29
N ASN A 127 18.25 -9.13 -8.81
CA ASN A 127 18.70 -10.47 -9.20
C ASN A 127 18.00 -11.54 -8.35
N LEU A 128 16.80 -11.89 -8.72
CA LEU A 128 15.98 -12.90 -8.05
C LEU A 128 16.16 -14.27 -8.70
N GLN A 129 15.93 -15.34 -7.94
CA GLN A 129 16.14 -16.72 -8.40
C GLN A 129 14.82 -17.50 -8.58
N ALA A 130 13.73 -17.01 -8.02
CA ALA A 130 12.43 -17.67 -8.06
C ALA A 130 11.30 -16.64 -7.85
N ASP A 131 10.07 -17.06 -8.10
CA ASP A 131 8.88 -16.36 -7.68
C ASP A 131 8.87 -16.17 -6.16
N ILE A 132 8.19 -15.14 -5.67
CA ILE A 132 8.09 -14.87 -4.23
C ILE A 132 6.66 -15.12 -3.79
N GLU A 133 6.47 -16.08 -2.89
CA GLU A 133 5.17 -16.40 -2.32
C GLU A 133 4.64 -15.23 -1.49
N THR A 134 3.35 -14.94 -1.63
CA THR A 134 2.68 -13.85 -0.90
C THR A 134 2.78 -14.03 0.61
N LYS A 135 2.75 -15.27 1.10
CA LYS A 135 2.93 -15.56 2.53
C LYS A 135 4.27 -15.08 3.06
N ASP A 136 5.35 -15.45 2.37
CA ASP A 136 6.72 -15.10 2.79
C ASP A 136 6.92 -13.58 2.75
N LEU A 137 6.34 -12.94 1.74
CA LEU A 137 6.40 -11.50 1.59
C LEU A 137 5.57 -10.76 2.64
N TYR A 138 4.44 -11.32 3.07
CA TYR A 138 3.65 -10.75 4.15
C TYR A 138 4.39 -10.81 5.49
N GLU A 139 5.07 -11.91 5.78
CA GLU A 139 5.94 -12.03 6.96
C GLU A 139 7.05 -10.96 6.92
N GLU A 140 7.72 -10.79 5.77
CA GLU A 140 8.78 -9.78 5.60
C GLU A 140 8.27 -8.34 5.75
N VAL A 141 7.18 -7.99 5.06
CA VAL A 141 6.66 -6.60 5.08
C VAL A 141 6.12 -6.23 6.44
N SER A 142 5.53 -7.18 7.16
CA SER A 142 4.95 -6.95 8.49
C SER A 142 5.98 -6.59 9.56
N GLU A 143 7.27 -6.84 9.32
CA GLU A 143 8.33 -6.37 10.22
C GLU A 143 8.48 -4.84 10.19
N LYS A 144 8.22 -4.22 9.04
CA LYS A 144 8.47 -2.80 8.78
C LYS A 144 7.22 -1.95 8.62
N PHE A 145 6.10 -2.56 8.23
CA PHE A 145 4.87 -1.86 7.88
C PHE A 145 3.63 -2.47 8.52
N ASN A 146 2.65 -1.62 8.81
CA ASN A 146 1.25 -2.01 8.97
C ASN A 146 0.60 -1.95 7.59
N VAL A 147 0.03 -3.08 7.15
CA VAL A 147 -0.46 -3.25 5.78
C VAL A 147 -1.98 -3.21 5.77
N TYR A 148 -2.54 -2.40 4.90
CA TYR A 148 -3.98 -2.22 4.70
C TYR A 148 -4.36 -2.47 3.25
N HIS A 149 -5.58 -2.96 3.04
CA HIS A 149 -6.19 -3.00 1.72
C HIS A 149 -7.59 -2.36 1.75
N LEU A 150 -7.82 -1.47 0.79
CA LEU A 150 -9.12 -0.86 0.53
C LEU A 150 -9.70 -1.49 -0.73
N ASN A 151 -10.68 -2.39 -0.55
CA ASN A 151 -11.45 -2.93 -1.65
C ASN A 151 -12.42 -1.86 -2.16
N VAL A 152 -12.17 -1.37 -3.36
CA VAL A 152 -12.96 -0.27 -3.96
C VAL A 152 -14.18 -0.85 -4.64
N GLU A 153 -15.37 -0.54 -4.14
CA GLU A 153 -16.63 -0.98 -4.76
C GLU A 153 -16.78 -0.42 -6.17
N HIS A 154 -16.68 -1.28 -7.17
CA HIS A 154 -16.93 -0.96 -8.56
C HIS A 154 -17.80 -2.05 -9.21
N GLY A 155 -19.10 -1.80 -9.24
CA GLY A 155 -20.06 -2.39 -10.18
C GLY A 155 -20.55 -3.84 -10.01
N TYR A 156 -19.78 -4.82 -9.58
CA TYR A 156 -20.19 -6.23 -9.53
C TYR A 156 -19.98 -6.90 -8.18
N ARG A 157 -21.07 -7.07 -7.43
CA ARG A 157 -21.09 -7.72 -6.10
C ARG A 157 -20.50 -9.14 -6.04
N ARG A 158 -20.46 -9.87 -7.14
CA ARG A 158 -20.03 -11.29 -7.13
C ARG A 158 -18.55 -11.51 -6.87
N MET A 159 -17.71 -10.51 -7.11
CA MET A 159 -16.26 -10.60 -6.90
C MET A 159 -15.84 -10.22 -5.47
N HIS A 160 -16.69 -9.49 -4.72
CA HIS A 160 -16.32 -9.02 -3.38
C HIS A 160 -15.97 -10.15 -2.40
N GLU A 161 -16.70 -11.28 -2.44
CA GLU A 161 -16.43 -12.39 -1.53
C GLU A 161 -15.11 -13.12 -1.81
N SER A 162 -14.70 -13.22 -3.08
CA SER A 162 -13.43 -13.84 -3.46
C SER A 162 -12.27 -12.90 -3.15
N ILE A 163 -12.42 -11.62 -3.43
CA ILE A 163 -11.44 -10.57 -3.09
C ILE A 163 -11.23 -10.56 -1.57
N GLU A 164 -12.29 -10.40 -0.79
CA GLU A 164 -12.22 -10.41 0.67
C GLU A 164 -11.53 -11.66 1.20
N ARG A 165 -11.89 -12.85 0.68
CA ARG A 165 -11.28 -14.11 1.10
C ARG A 165 -9.79 -14.16 0.81
N SER A 166 -9.33 -13.64 -0.33
CA SER A 166 -7.92 -13.64 -0.71
C SER A 166 -7.08 -12.78 0.24
N PHE A 167 -7.57 -11.60 0.62
CA PHE A 167 -6.88 -10.70 1.54
C PHE A 167 -6.97 -11.16 3.00
N LYS A 168 -8.11 -11.69 3.44
CA LYS A 168 -8.31 -12.17 4.83
C LYS A 168 -7.51 -13.42 5.19
N MET A 169 -6.77 -13.99 4.27
CA MET A 169 -5.72 -14.95 4.58
C MET A 169 -4.56 -14.31 5.36
N TYR A 170 -4.38 -13.01 5.24
CA TYR A 170 -3.26 -12.23 5.79
C TYR A 170 -3.72 -11.04 6.65
N LEU A 171 -4.79 -10.37 6.26
CA LEU A 171 -5.29 -9.15 6.88
C LEU A 171 -6.54 -9.43 7.72
N ASP A 172 -6.63 -8.85 8.91
CA ASP A 172 -7.83 -8.89 9.73
C ASP A 172 -8.88 -7.83 9.31
N ASP A 173 -10.01 -7.78 10.02
CA ASP A 173 -11.11 -6.86 9.72
C ASP A 173 -10.74 -5.36 9.88
N ASN A 174 -9.70 -5.04 10.65
CA ASN A 174 -9.23 -3.68 10.79
C ASN A 174 -8.36 -3.24 9.60
N HIS A 175 -7.66 -4.20 9.00
CA HIS A 175 -6.70 -3.98 7.92
C HIS A 175 -7.29 -4.18 6.52
N PHE A 176 -8.46 -4.82 6.39
CA PHE A 176 -9.22 -4.93 5.14
C PHE A 176 -10.54 -4.18 5.26
N LYS A 177 -10.78 -3.22 4.37
CA LYS A 177 -12.01 -2.41 4.36
C LYS A 177 -12.58 -2.30 2.96
N THR A 178 -13.90 -2.37 2.86
CA THR A 178 -14.61 -2.05 1.62
C THR A 178 -15.00 -0.58 1.62
N VAL A 179 -14.66 0.12 0.55
CA VAL A 179 -14.85 1.57 0.39
C VAL A 179 -15.45 1.89 -0.97
N ASN A 180 -16.01 3.08 -1.10
CA ASN A 180 -16.42 3.66 -2.36
C ASN A 180 -15.73 5.02 -2.57
N MET A 181 -15.97 5.65 -3.73
CA MET A 181 -15.34 6.92 -4.06
C MET A 181 -15.71 8.07 -3.12
N ASP A 182 -16.83 8.00 -2.41
CA ASP A 182 -17.26 9.09 -1.51
C ASP A 182 -16.49 9.06 -0.20
N ASN A 183 -16.17 7.86 0.33
CA ASN A 183 -15.58 7.69 1.66
C ASN A 183 -14.09 7.29 1.66
N ILE A 184 -13.50 6.94 0.51
CA ILE A 184 -12.11 6.44 0.43
C ILE A 184 -11.10 7.42 1.04
N ALA A 185 -11.24 8.72 0.78
CA ALA A 185 -10.31 9.73 1.29
C ALA A 185 -10.38 9.83 2.82
N ASP A 186 -11.57 9.81 3.40
CA ASP A 186 -11.77 9.84 4.84
C ASP A 186 -11.25 8.56 5.49
N THR A 187 -11.50 7.40 4.88
CA THR A 187 -10.98 6.12 5.36
C THR A 187 -9.44 6.09 5.41
N ILE A 188 -8.76 6.62 4.38
CA ILE A 188 -7.30 6.72 4.37
C ILE A 188 -6.80 7.62 5.50
N VAL A 189 -7.43 8.80 5.67
CA VAL A 189 -7.08 9.74 6.74
C VAL A 189 -7.26 9.09 8.11
N ASP A 190 -8.38 8.41 8.34
CA ASP A 190 -8.68 7.76 9.62
C ASP A 190 -7.69 6.64 9.95
N ILE A 191 -7.29 5.83 8.96
CA ILE A 191 -6.25 4.80 9.14
C ILE A 191 -4.94 5.46 9.59
N ILE A 192 -4.46 6.45 8.85
CA ILE A 192 -3.16 7.07 9.12
C ILE A 192 -3.14 7.80 10.47
N VAL A 193 -4.22 8.51 10.81
CA VAL A 193 -4.35 9.19 12.11
C VAL A 193 -4.39 8.20 13.26
N SER A 194 -5.19 7.13 13.13
CA SER A 194 -5.28 6.08 14.16
C SER A 194 -3.93 5.41 14.41
N GLU A 195 -3.17 5.11 13.37
CA GLU A 195 -1.82 4.55 13.49
C GLU A 195 -0.84 5.53 14.16
N ALA A 196 -0.92 6.81 13.84
CA ALA A 196 -0.08 7.83 14.46
C ALA A 196 -0.38 7.99 15.96
N GLU A 197 -1.65 7.92 16.37
CA GLU A 197 -2.08 7.98 17.76
C GLU A 197 -1.64 6.75 18.56
N ASN A 198 -1.82 5.54 18.00
CA ASN A 198 -1.38 4.29 18.62
C ASN A 198 0.12 4.30 18.90
N ASN A 199 0.91 4.75 17.94
CA ASN A 199 2.36 4.89 18.07
C ASN A 199 2.78 5.90 19.17
N THR A 200 1.98 6.95 19.41
CA THR A 200 2.25 7.95 20.47
C THR A 200 1.99 7.37 21.85
N THR A 201 0.97 6.53 21.99
CA THR A 201 0.59 5.89 23.26
C THR A 201 1.66 4.90 23.73
N VAL A 202 2.22 4.11 22.82
CA VAL A 202 3.30 3.14 23.12
C VAL A 202 4.57 3.86 23.62
N SER A 203 4.94 4.98 23.00
CA SER A 203 6.10 5.78 23.41
C SER A 203 5.96 6.35 24.82
N ASN A 204 4.76 6.77 25.22
CA ASN A 204 4.50 7.32 26.55
C ASN A 204 4.49 6.25 27.65
N VAL A 205 4.10 5.01 27.33
CA VAL A 205 4.15 3.88 28.29
C VAL A 205 5.58 3.43 28.52
N SER A 206 6.43 3.43 27.50
CA SER A 206 7.85 3.08 27.64
C SER A 206 8.62 4.13 28.44
N ALA A 207 8.34 5.42 28.26
CA ALA A 207 8.99 6.50 29.01
C ALA A 207 8.63 6.52 30.51
N ASN A 208 7.41 6.09 30.86
CA ASN A 208 6.97 6.03 32.27
C ASN A 208 7.50 4.81 33.03
N ASN A 209 8.10 3.82 32.35
CA ASN A 209 8.69 2.64 33.00
C ASN A 209 10.18 2.79 33.28
N GLU A 210 10.84 3.87 32.87
CA GLU A 210 12.26 4.14 33.14
C GLU A 210 12.51 5.04 34.37
N GLU A 211 11.48 5.61 34.98
CA GLU A 211 11.62 6.33 36.26
C GLU A 211 11.17 5.46 37.42
N ILE A 212 12.00 4.55 37.92
CA ILE A 212 12.13 4.17 39.32
C ILE A 212 13.38 3.24 39.47
N THR A 213 14.54 3.82 39.73
CA THR A 213 15.57 3.15 40.55
C THR A 213 16.30 4.20 41.36
N TRP A 214 15.98 4.21 42.63
CA TRP A 214 16.78 4.81 43.69
C TRP A 214 17.82 3.83 44.15
#